data_e0ccddea8beac4fe4ed67a3c44f3da21
#
_entry.id   e0ccddea8beac4fe4ed67a3c44f3da21
#
_cell.length_a   1.000
_cell.length_b   1.000
_cell.length_c   1.000
_cell.angle_alpha   90.00
_cell.angle_beta   90.00
_cell.angle_gamma   90.00
#
_symmetry.space_group_name_H-M   'P 1'
#
loop_
_entity.id
_entity.type
_entity.pdbx_description
1 polymer ?
#
loop_
_entity_poly.entity_id
_entity_poly.type
_entity_poly.pdbx_seq_one_letter_code
_entity_poly.pdbx_strand_id
1 'polypeptide(L)'
;KIKWILDNVPIAKKLMNNKRLLFGTIDSFLIWRLTKGKVHATDATNASRTMIYNITSNKWDDTILKIFKIKKHILPVVKNCADDYGSTHPSITGKSIPITGVVGDQQSATIGQCCFEPGSLKSTYGTGAFILLNTGPRKIYSKNRLLTTICYRLNGKTTYALEGSIFNAGAGVQWLR
;
A
#
# COMPACT_ATOMS: atom_id res chain seq x y z
N LYS A 1 5.08 -2.71 13.52
CA LYS A 1 5.23 -1.28 13.89
C LYS A 1 4.02 -0.76 14.68
N ILE A 2 2.75 -0.91 14.22
CA ILE A 2 1.57 -0.42 14.95
C ILE A 2 1.53 -0.97 16.38
N LYS A 3 1.65 -2.29 16.52
CA LYS A 3 1.67 -2.96 17.83
C LYS A 3 2.74 -2.37 18.77
N TRP A 4 3.94 -2.17 18.24
CA TRP A 4 5.03 -1.56 19.01
C TRP A 4 4.67 -0.15 19.51
N ILE A 5 4.12 0.70 18.61
CA ILE A 5 3.68 2.06 18.99
C ILE A 5 2.59 2.00 20.07
N LEU A 6 1.61 1.13 19.91
CA LEU A 6 0.54 0.98 20.89
C LEU A 6 1.04 0.49 22.25
N ASP A 7 2.10 -0.29 22.28
CA ASP A 7 2.65 -0.82 23.54
C ASP A 7 3.66 0.12 24.20
N ASN A 8 4.42 0.89 23.43
CA ASN A 8 5.57 1.67 23.93
C ASN A 8 5.33 3.18 23.96
N VAL A 9 4.29 3.69 23.28
CA VAL A 9 3.94 5.13 23.30
C VAL A 9 2.72 5.32 24.21
N PRO A 10 2.87 5.83 25.44
CA PRO A 10 1.79 5.84 26.45
C PRO A 10 0.50 6.50 25.99
N ILE A 11 0.59 7.59 25.24
CA ILE A 11 -0.58 8.31 24.75
C ILE A 11 -1.31 7.59 23.59
N ALA A 12 -0.63 6.70 22.85
CA ALA A 12 -1.20 6.07 21.65
C ALA A 12 -2.47 5.24 21.97
N LYS A 13 -2.43 4.42 23.01
CA LYS A 13 -3.62 3.65 23.46
C LYS A 13 -4.78 4.55 23.85
N LYS A 14 -4.50 5.62 24.60
CA LYS A 14 -5.53 6.60 25.01
C LYS A 14 -6.17 7.25 23.81
N LEU A 15 -5.36 7.70 22.84
CA LEU A 15 -5.85 8.32 21.62
C LEU A 15 -6.64 7.33 20.76
N MET A 16 -6.19 6.07 20.64
CA MET A 16 -6.93 5.02 19.93
C MET A 16 -8.30 4.78 20.56
N ASN A 17 -8.36 4.63 21.90
CA ASN A 17 -9.62 4.38 22.59
C ASN A 17 -10.60 5.56 22.48
N ASN A 18 -10.08 6.78 22.45
CA ASN A 18 -10.85 8.01 22.26
C ASN A 18 -11.14 8.35 20.78
N LYS A 19 -10.85 7.43 19.84
CA LYS A 19 -11.03 7.62 18.38
C LYS A 19 -10.28 8.85 17.81
N ARG A 20 -9.16 9.21 18.41
CA ARG A 20 -8.32 10.37 18.01
C ARG A 20 -6.99 9.94 17.40
N LEU A 21 -6.79 8.64 17.17
CA LEU A 21 -5.62 8.08 16.50
C LEU A 21 -6.04 7.59 15.13
N LEU A 22 -5.26 7.95 14.11
CA LEU A 22 -5.35 7.39 12.77
C LEU A 22 -4.04 6.70 12.44
N PHE A 23 -4.12 5.59 11.71
CA PHE A 23 -2.99 4.91 11.11
C PHE A 23 -3.06 5.07 9.59
N GLY A 24 -1.90 5.14 8.95
CA GLY A 24 -1.79 5.10 7.50
C GLY A 24 -0.38 4.79 7.06
N THR A 25 -0.26 4.34 5.84
CA THR A 25 0.96 4.37 5.04
C THR A 25 1.17 5.80 4.53
N ILE A 26 2.28 6.07 3.85
CA ILE A 26 2.62 7.44 3.43
C ILE A 26 1.57 8.07 2.52
N ASP A 27 0.92 7.28 1.67
CA ASP A 27 -0.18 7.69 0.80
C ASP A 27 -1.38 8.21 1.61
N SER A 28 -1.80 7.48 2.65
CA SER A 28 -2.88 7.92 3.54
C SER A 28 -2.54 9.23 4.25
N PHE A 29 -1.29 9.39 4.69
CA PHE A 29 -0.84 10.63 5.31
C PHE A 29 -0.88 11.79 4.31
N LEU A 30 -0.42 11.58 3.07
CA LEU A 30 -0.44 12.60 2.03
C LEU A 30 -1.88 13.00 1.67
N ILE A 31 -2.78 12.03 1.45
CA ILE A 31 -4.20 12.29 1.19
C ILE A 31 -4.80 13.10 2.34
N TRP A 32 -4.59 12.66 3.57
CA TRP A 32 -5.11 13.33 4.75
C TRP A 32 -4.61 14.78 4.86
N ARG A 33 -3.33 15.02 4.60
CA ARG A 33 -2.74 16.38 4.59
C ARG A 33 -3.29 17.23 3.44
N LEU A 34 -3.28 16.69 2.22
CA LEU A 34 -3.74 17.40 1.02
C LEU A 34 -5.23 17.77 1.09
N THR A 35 -6.05 16.91 1.68
CA THR A 35 -7.49 17.15 1.88
C THR A 35 -7.79 17.91 3.17
N LYS A 36 -6.77 18.36 3.94
CA LYS A 36 -6.88 19.03 5.23
C LYS A 36 -7.72 18.26 6.24
N GLY A 37 -7.46 16.94 6.31
CA GLY A 37 -8.08 16.02 7.28
C GLY A 37 -9.47 15.51 6.89
N LYS A 38 -9.97 15.81 5.68
CA LYS A 38 -11.30 15.38 5.25
C LYS A 38 -11.36 13.91 4.82
N VAL A 39 -10.26 13.38 4.26
CA VAL A 39 -10.20 12.00 3.72
C VAL A 39 -9.10 11.22 4.39
N HIS A 40 -9.48 10.05 4.96
CA HIS A 40 -8.56 9.07 5.51
C HIS A 40 -8.74 7.77 4.71
N ALA A 41 -7.97 7.63 3.66
CA ALA A 41 -8.06 6.52 2.71
C ALA A 41 -6.68 6.04 2.27
N THR A 42 -6.63 4.83 1.73
CA THR A 42 -5.50 4.19 1.06
C THR A 42 -6.00 3.40 -0.14
N ASP A 43 -5.12 2.97 -1.02
CA ASP A 43 -5.48 2.03 -2.06
C ASP A 43 -5.15 0.57 -1.68
N ALA A 44 -5.64 -0.37 -2.50
CA ALA A 44 -5.44 -1.80 -2.23
C ALA A 44 -3.97 -2.21 -2.30
N THR A 45 -3.14 -1.55 -3.13
CA THR A 45 -1.71 -1.90 -3.26
C THR A 45 -0.93 -1.49 -2.01
N ASN A 46 -1.12 -0.28 -1.51
CA ASN A 46 -0.51 0.17 -0.24
C ASN A 46 -1.04 -0.63 0.95
N ALA A 47 -2.36 -0.90 1.01
CA ALA A 47 -2.94 -1.72 2.05
C ALA A 47 -2.31 -3.12 2.10
N SER A 48 -2.05 -3.75 0.95
CA SER A 48 -1.44 -5.08 0.86
C SER A 48 -0.02 -5.15 1.47
N ARG A 49 0.67 -4.02 1.59
CA ARG A 49 2.03 -3.94 2.18
C ARG A 49 2.03 -3.87 3.71
N THR A 50 0.87 -3.72 4.33
CA THR A 50 0.76 -3.52 5.78
C THR A 50 0.84 -4.79 6.61
N MET A 51 0.73 -5.97 5.99
CA MET A 51 0.64 -7.30 6.62
C MET A 51 -0.61 -7.51 7.50
N ILE A 52 -1.56 -6.57 7.49
CA ILE A 52 -2.82 -6.65 8.23
C ILE A 52 -4.05 -6.58 7.30
N TYR A 53 -3.79 -6.51 5.98
CA TYR A 53 -4.80 -6.52 4.94
C TYR A 53 -4.85 -7.90 4.27
N ASN A 54 -6.04 -8.49 4.20
CA ASN A 54 -6.25 -9.78 3.57
C ASN A 54 -6.50 -9.58 2.08
N ILE A 55 -5.50 -9.94 1.27
CA ILE A 55 -5.54 -9.78 -0.19
C ILE A 55 -6.54 -10.69 -0.88
N THR A 56 -7.06 -11.71 -0.19
CA THR A 56 -8.09 -12.62 -0.73
C THR A 56 -9.48 -12.02 -0.57
N SER A 57 -9.80 -11.55 0.63
CA SER A 57 -11.10 -10.95 0.92
C SER A 57 -11.17 -9.46 0.57
N ASN A 58 -10.03 -8.84 0.24
CA ASN A 58 -9.86 -7.40 0.01
C ASN A 58 -10.39 -6.55 1.18
N LYS A 59 -10.06 -6.98 2.42
CA LYS A 59 -10.48 -6.31 3.66
C LYS A 59 -9.34 -6.33 4.68
N TRP A 60 -9.40 -5.42 5.64
CA TRP A 60 -8.58 -5.53 6.86
C TRP A 60 -8.90 -6.85 7.56
N ASP A 61 -7.88 -7.61 7.94
CA ASP A 61 -8.04 -8.95 8.51
C ASP A 61 -8.39 -8.87 10.00
N ASP A 62 -9.64 -9.15 10.32
CA ASP A 62 -10.16 -9.03 11.68
C ASP A 62 -9.46 -9.98 12.68
N THR A 63 -8.95 -11.12 12.22
CA THR A 63 -8.18 -12.06 13.05
C THR A 63 -6.84 -11.47 13.43
N ILE A 64 -6.11 -10.94 12.43
CA ILE A 64 -4.82 -10.29 12.66
C ILE A 64 -4.97 -9.03 13.52
N LEU A 65 -6.00 -8.23 13.27
CA LEU A 65 -6.29 -7.05 14.07
C LEU A 65 -6.56 -7.41 15.54
N LYS A 66 -7.30 -8.49 15.79
CA LYS A 66 -7.57 -8.99 17.14
C LYS A 66 -6.28 -9.45 17.84
N ILE A 67 -5.43 -10.22 17.16
CA ILE A 67 -4.13 -10.69 17.71
C ILE A 67 -3.26 -9.50 18.12
N PHE A 68 -3.16 -8.46 17.30
CA PHE A 68 -2.34 -7.28 17.58
C PHE A 68 -3.06 -6.20 18.39
N LYS A 69 -4.31 -6.44 18.81
CA LYS A 69 -5.16 -5.49 19.57
C LYS A 69 -5.32 -4.13 18.86
N ILE A 70 -5.39 -4.15 17.53
CA ILE A 70 -5.57 -2.97 16.68
C ILE A 70 -7.08 -2.74 16.50
N LYS A 71 -7.54 -1.54 16.80
CA LYS A 71 -8.95 -1.17 16.58
C LYS A 71 -9.15 -0.78 15.11
N LYS A 72 -10.17 -1.34 14.46
CA LYS A 72 -10.44 -1.14 13.03
C LYS A 72 -10.68 0.34 12.65
N HIS A 73 -11.24 1.13 13.55
CA HIS A 73 -11.54 2.53 13.30
C HIS A 73 -10.32 3.44 13.11
N ILE A 74 -9.10 2.97 13.46
CA ILE A 74 -7.87 3.73 13.19
C ILE A 74 -7.35 3.51 11.77
N LEU A 75 -7.88 2.53 11.04
CA LEU A 75 -7.40 2.14 9.71
C LEU A 75 -8.10 2.92 8.62
N PRO A 76 -7.39 3.26 7.52
CA PRO A 76 -7.97 4.00 6.41
C PRO A 76 -8.98 3.15 5.63
N VAL A 77 -9.90 3.81 4.94
CA VAL A 77 -10.78 3.18 3.95
C VAL A 77 -9.94 2.73 2.77
N VAL A 78 -10.08 1.47 2.36
CA VAL A 78 -9.31 0.91 1.23
C VAL A 78 -10.13 1.06 -0.06
N LYS A 79 -9.60 1.83 -1.01
CA LYS A 79 -10.21 2.14 -2.31
C LYS A 79 -9.50 1.43 -3.46
N ASN A 80 -10.05 1.57 -4.68
CA ASN A 80 -9.35 1.14 -5.90
C ASN A 80 -8.16 2.06 -6.18
N CYS A 81 -7.21 1.62 -7.01
CA CYS A 81 -6.07 2.45 -7.39
C CYS A 81 -6.50 3.72 -8.16
N ALA A 82 -7.52 3.58 -9.02
CA ALA A 82 -8.23 4.71 -9.61
C ALA A 82 -9.60 4.83 -8.93
N ASP A 83 -9.79 5.90 -8.16
CA ASP A 83 -10.99 6.14 -7.33
C ASP A 83 -11.06 7.62 -6.94
N ASP A 84 -12.16 8.06 -6.38
CA ASP A 84 -12.28 9.39 -5.78
C ASP A 84 -11.67 9.40 -4.38
N TYR A 85 -10.51 10.03 -4.24
CA TYR A 85 -9.84 10.28 -2.96
C TYR A 85 -10.10 11.70 -2.42
N GLY A 86 -11.10 12.39 -2.97
CA GLY A 86 -11.40 13.77 -2.67
C GLY A 86 -10.54 14.76 -3.45
N SER A 87 -10.47 16.00 -2.99
CA SER A 87 -9.70 17.05 -3.65
C SER A 87 -8.76 17.74 -2.68
N THR A 88 -7.69 18.28 -3.21
CA THR A 88 -6.73 19.07 -2.43
C THR A 88 -7.40 20.35 -1.91
N HIS A 89 -6.99 20.76 -0.72
CA HIS A 89 -7.50 22.02 -0.16
C HIS A 89 -6.79 23.22 -0.82
N PRO A 90 -7.52 24.27 -1.26
CA PRO A 90 -6.92 25.41 -1.95
C PRO A 90 -5.80 26.11 -1.18
N SER A 91 -5.83 26.12 0.16
CA SER A 91 -4.76 26.70 0.98
C SER A 91 -3.42 25.95 0.91
N ILE A 92 -3.39 24.76 0.28
CA ILE A 92 -2.18 23.95 0.15
C ILE A 92 -1.65 24.01 -1.28
N THR A 93 -2.54 23.95 -2.27
CA THR A 93 -2.19 23.83 -3.69
C THR A 93 -2.62 25.03 -4.53
N GLY A 94 -3.13 26.09 -3.89
CA GLY A 94 -3.64 27.29 -4.58
C GLY A 94 -5.03 27.10 -5.19
N LYS A 95 -5.42 25.89 -5.53
CA LYS A 95 -6.73 25.53 -6.10
C LYS A 95 -7.17 24.14 -5.66
N SER A 96 -8.45 23.82 -5.82
CA SER A 96 -8.95 22.46 -5.59
C SER A 96 -8.58 21.56 -6.77
N ILE A 97 -7.82 20.50 -6.53
CA ILE A 97 -7.39 19.53 -7.54
C ILE A 97 -7.91 18.17 -7.10
N PRO A 98 -8.70 17.47 -7.93
CA PRO A 98 -9.14 16.10 -7.63
C PRO A 98 -7.97 15.14 -7.47
N ILE A 99 -8.04 14.27 -6.46
CA ILE A 99 -7.08 13.16 -6.27
C ILE A 99 -7.79 11.90 -6.76
N THR A 100 -7.41 11.41 -7.94
CA THR A 100 -8.12 10.34 -8.64
C THR A 100 -7.33 9.05 -8.77
N GLY A 101 -6.07 9.05 -8.31
CA GLY A 101 -5.21 7.87 -8.37
C GLY A 101 -4.26 7.78 -7.19
N VAL A 102 -4.16 6.59 -6.60
CA VAL A 102 -3.23 6.25 -5.52
C VAL A 102 -2.75 4.83 -5.74
N VAL A 103 -1.44 4.63 -5.80
CA VAL A 103 -0.82 3.34 -6.08
C VAL A 103 0.53 3.27 -5.35
N GLY A 104 0.92 2.10 -4.85
CA GLY A 104 2.26 1.87 -4.33
C GLY A 104 3.32 2.03 -5.42
N ASP A 105 4.54 2.45 -5.06
CA ASP A 105 5.61 2.80 -5.99
C ASP A 105 5.97 1.67 -6.97
N GLN A 106 6.14 0.45 -6.48
CA GLN A 106 6.47 -0.70 -7.33
C GLN A 106 5.32 -1.07 -8.27
N GLN A 107 4.09 -0.96 -7.81
CA GLN A 107 2.90 -1.22 -8.58
C GLN A 107 2.65 -0.12 -9.62
N SER A 108 2.88 1.15 -9.27
CA SER A 108 2.78 2.25 -10.22
C SER A 108 3.82 2.14 -11.33
N ALA A 109 5.05 1.70 -11.01
CA ALA A 109 6.06 1.42 -12.00
C ALA A 109 5.67 0.26 -12.94
N THR A 110 4.95 -0.76 -12.44
CA THR A 110 4.41 -1.85 -13.27
C THR A 110 3.36 -1.34 -14.25
N ILE A 111 2.49 -0.45 -13.80
CA ILE A 111 1.50 0.24 -14.65
C ILE A 111 2.21 1.15 -15.66
N GLY A 112 3.19 1.95 -15.21
CA GLY A 112 3.94 2.86 -16.06
C GLY A 112 4.76 2.16 -17.16
N GLN A 113 5.11 0.89 -16.96
CA GLN A 113 5.75 0.04 -17.96
C GLN A 113 4.76 -0.83 -18.75
N CYS A 114 3.47 -0.52 -18.69
CA CYS A 114 2.39 -1.19 -19.42
C CYS A 114 2.33 -2.71 -19.18
N CYS A 115 2.71 -3.19 -17.99
CA CYS A 115 2.64 -4.60 -17.64
C CYS A 115 1.22 -5.01 -17.24
N PHE A 116 0.25 -4.87 -18.14
CA PHE A 116 -1.16 -5.15 -17.86
C PHE A 116 -1.55 -6.60 -18.12
N GLU A 117 -0.86 -7.28 -19.04
CA GLU A 117 -1.19 -8.66 -19.38
C GLU A 117 -0.61 -9.65 -18.37
N PRO A 118 -1.33 -10.74 -18.05
CA PRO A 118 -0.79 -11.82 -17.25
C PRO A 118 0.49 -12.40 -17.90
N GLY A 119 1.55 -12.53 -17.11
CA GLY A 119 2.88 -12.94 -17.59
C GLY A 119 3.82 -11.75 -17.90
N SER A 120 3.32 -10.52 -17.98
CA SER A 120 4.17 -9.34 -18.09
C SER A 120 4.97 -9.12 -16.81
N LEU A 121 6.24 -8.80 -16.97
CA LEU A 121 7.19 -8.64 -15.89
C LEU A 121 7.84 -7.26 -15.95
N LYS A 122 7.85 -6.58 -14.80
CA LYS A 122 8.59 -5.35 -14.57
C LYS A 122 9.77 -5.63 -13.67
N SER A 123 10.94 -5.12 -14.00
CA SER A 123 12.13 -5.16 -13.18
C SER A 123 12.69 -3.76 -12.95
N THR A 124 12.98 -3.43 -11.69
CA THR A 124 13.63 -2.17 -11.31
C THR A 124 15.00 -2.48 -10.72
N TYR A 125 16.03 -1.90 -11.29
CA TYR A 125 17.40 -2.00 -10.81
C TYR A 125 17.81 -0.66 -10.18
N GLY A 126 18.10 -0.69 -8.87
CA GLY A 126 18.67 0.41 -8.09
C GLY A 126 19.75 -0.13 -7.17
N THR A 127 19.84 0.32 -5.94
CA THR A 127 20.70 -0.25 -4.88
C THR A 127 20.41 -1.75 -4.73
N GLY A 128 19.12 -2.12 -4.70
CA GLY A 128 18.61 -3.47 -4.87
C GLY A 128 17.90 -3.63 -6.22
N ALA A 129 17.38 -4.82 -6.50
CA ALA A 129 16.52 -5.11 -7.64
C ALA A 129 15.17 -5.65 -7.16
N PHE A 130 14.09 -5.18 -7.79
CA PHE A 130 12.71 -5.55 -7.47
C PHE A 130 11.97 -5.94 -8.74
N ILE A 131 11.42 -7.15 -8.73
CA ILE A 131 10.70 -7.74 -9.86
C ILE A 131 9.25 -7.90 -9.48
N LEU A 132 8.33 -7.47 -10.35
CA LEU A 132 6.90 -7.78 -10.27
C LEU A 132 6.47 -8.50 -11.55
N LEU A 133 5.90 -9.69 -11.36
CA LEU A 133 5.27 -10.49 -12.42
C LEU A 133 3.76 -10.43 -12.25
N ASN A 134 3.06 -9.83 -13.22
CA ASN A 134 1.60 -9.82 -13.25
C ASN A 134 1.05 -11.25 -13.42
N THR A 135 0.22 -11.72 -12.50
CA THR A 135 -0.40 -13.06 -12.53
C THR A 135 -1.89 -13.01 -12.92
N GLY A 136 -2.39 -11.82 -13.26
CA GLY A 136 -3.79 -11.61 -13.61
C GLY A 136 -4.72 -11.80 -12.39
N PRO A 137 -5.94 -12.33 -12.61
CA PRO A 137 -6.90 -12.54 -11.54
C PRO A 137 -6.53 -13.71 -10.63
N ARG A 138 -5.50 -14.48 -10.96
CA ARG A 138 -5.09 -15.65 -10.18
C ARG A 138 -4.09 -15.27 -9.10
N LYS A 139 -4.44 -15.56 -7.87
CA LYS A 139 -3.55 -15.48 -6.73
C LYS A 139 -2.64 -16.72 -6.71
N ILE A 140 -1.38 -16.55 -7.09
CA ILE A 140 -0.39 -17.63 -7.14
C ILE A 140 0.48 -17.57 -5.91
N TYR A 141 0.63 -18.67 -5.21
CA TYR A 141 1.57 -18.83 -4.10
C TYR A 141 2.86 -19.48 -4.58
N SER A 142 3.95 -18.76 -4.43
CA SER A 142 5.27 -19.26 -4.81
C SER A 142 5.78 -20.32 -3.81
N LYS A 143 6.39 -21.37 -4.35
CA LYS A 143 7.17 -22.32 -3.55
C LYS A 143 8.63 -21.87 -3.35
N ASN A 144 9.03 -20.76 -3.99
CA ASN A 144 10.41 -20.26 -4.04
C ASN A 144 10.56 -18.90 -3.33
N ARG A 145 9.83 -18.67 -2.24
CA ARG A 145 9.92 -17.47 -1.40
C ARG A 145 9.59 -16.14 -2.08
N LEU A 146 8.90 -16.15 -3.24
CA LEU A 146 8.35 -14.94 -3.81
C LEU A 146 7.08 -14.54 -3.05
N LEU A 147 6.84 -13.24 -2.92
CA LEU A 147 5.65 -12.72 -2.27
C LEU A 147 4.49 -12.65 -3.26
N THR A 148 3.30 -13.09 -2.83
CA THR A 148 2.07 -12.80 -3.54
C THR A 148 1.53 -11.47 -3.05
N THR A 149 1.25 -10.55 -3.97
CA THR A 149 0.78 -9.19 -3.66
C THR A 149 -0.34 -8.77 -4.60
N ILE A 150 -0.97 -7.63 -4.31
CA ILE A 150 -1.88 -6.98 -5.24
C ILE A 150 -1.04 -6.16 -6.23
N CYS A 151 -1.22 -6.42 -7.53
CA CYS A 151 -0.63 -5.63 -8.60
C CYS A 151 -1.37 -4.28 -8.75
N TYR A 152 -2.68 -4.34 -8.86
CA TYR A 152 -3.59 -3.19 -8.83
C TYR A 152 -5.03 -3.67 -8.60
N ARG A 153 -5.90 -2.74 -8.22
CA ARG A 153 -7.34 -2.97 -8.13
C ARG A 153 -8.07 -1.84 -8.86
N LEU A 154 -8.86 -2.20 -9.86
CA LEU A 154 -9.64 -1.27 -10.68
C LEU A 154 -11.08 -1.76 -10.78
N ASN A 155 -12.04 -0.87 -10.57
CA ASN A 155 -13.49 -1.19 -10.64
C ASN A 155 -13.86 -2.43 -9.80
N GLY A 156 -13.27 -2.56 -8.61
CA GLY A 156 -13.50 -3.68 -7.70
C GLY A 156 -12.80 -5.00 -8.10
N LYS A 157 -12.17 -5.06 -9.27
CA LYS A 157 -11.44 -6.24 -9.76
C LYS A 157 -9.97 -6.16 -9.34
N THR A 158 -9.48 -7.21 -8.68
CA THR A 158 -8.10 -7.31 -8.21
C THR A 158 -7.25 -8.09 -9.20
N THR A 159 -6.15 -7.49 -9.61
CA THR A 159 -5.06 -8.15 -10.34
C THR A 159 -3.93 -8.42 -9.35
N TYR A 160 -3.40 -9.65 -9.37
CA TYR A 160 -2.32 -10.08 -8.47
C TYR A 160 -0.96 -10.05 -9.16
N ALA A 161 0.10 -10.09 -8.35
CA ALA A 161 1.46 -10.24 -8.84
C ALA A 161 2.28 -11.14 -7.89
N LEU A 162 3.33 -11.73 -8.45
CA LEU A 162 4.45 -12.28 -7.70
C LEU A 162 5.56 -11.24 -7.63
N GLU A 163 6.11 -11.05 -6.43
CA GLU A 163 7.18 -10.09 -6.18
C GLU A 163 8.43 -10.82 -5.71
N GLY A 164 9.56 -10.50 -6.34
CA GLY A 164 10.90 -10.91 -5.92
C GLY A 164 11.76 -9.70 -5.59
N SER A 165 12.61 -9.83 -4.56
CA SER A 165 13.50 -8.77 -4.11
C SER A 165 14.92 -9.28 -3.96
N ILE A 166 15.87 -8.52 -4.49
CA ILE A 166 17.32 -8.70 -4.29
C ILE A 166 17.83 -7.40 -3.65
N PHE A 167 18.38 -7.49 -2.43
CA PHE A 167 18.71 -6.29 -1.67
C PHE A 167 20.02 -5.61 -2.11
N ASN A 168 20.90 -6.36 -2.77
CA ASN A 168 22.17 -5.86 -3.28
C ASN A 168 22.28 -6.13 -4.79
N ALA A 169 22.02 -5.10 -5.60
CA ALA A 169 22.21 -5.13 -7.05
C ALA A 169 23.20 -4.04 -7.47
N GLY A 170 22.79 -2.80 -7.65
CA GLY A 170 23.68 -1.70 -7.98
C GLY A 170 24.71 -1.41 -6.89
N ALA A 171 24.41 -1.68 -5.62
CA ALA A 171 25.38 -1.59 -4.52
C ALA A 171 26.55 -2.55 -4.72
N GLY A 172 26.32 -3.75 -5.25
CA GLY A 172 27.38 -4.71 -5.56
C GLY A 172 28.29 -4.21 -6.69
N VAL A 173 27.72 -3.57 -7.72
CA VAL A 173 28.49 -2.95 -8.81
C VAL A 173 29.36 -1.80 -8.29
N GLN A 174 28.80 -0.96 -7.41
CA GLN A 174 29.58 0.13 -6.78
C GLN A 174 30.72 -0.38 -5.89
N TRP A 175 30.48 -1.48 -5.18
CA TRP A 175 31.52 -2.09 -4.34
C TRP A 175 32.68 -2.67 -5.18
N LEU A 176 32.40 -3.17 -6.38
CA LEU A 176 33.42 -3.68 -7.32
C LEU A 176 34.22 -2.57 -8.02
N ARG A 177 33.77 -1.34 -7.99
CA ARG A 177 34.39 -0.16 -8.62
C ARG A 177 35.43 0.51 -7.73
#